data_cdc7080fb65a3ad2992806e30cb6f30a
#
_entry.id   cdc7080fb65a3ad2992806e30cb6f30a
#
_cell.length_a   1.000
_cell.length_b   1.000
_cell.length_c   1.000
_cell.angle_alpha   90.00
_cell.angle_beta   90.00
_cell.angle_gamma   90.00
#
_symmetry.space_group_name_H-M   'P 1'
#
loop_
_entity.id
_entity.type
_entity.pdbx_description
1 polymer ?
#
loop_
_entity_poly.entity_id
_entity_poly.type
_entity_poly.pdbx_seq_one_letter_code
_entity_poly.pdbx_strand_id
1 'polypeptide(L)'
;RIKVMNLLAQKKEVTLDDKEKERAAAAGREYFTSLNSAEVTALNVTQDLITKMYEEYALAEKVYQTIVENVNPEVSDDEARTITVDMIRVSDSAKASQVLGKAKEEGVDFETLAQAESEDQTVTQSFGKGEVSEALEKAAFNLGKDEISDVVESDGSYYILKCISTFDEAQTKANKEKIVKQRQSEAFDTEYTAFEQTLVRQLNEELWNSVTMIH
;
A
#
# COMPACT_ATOMS: atom_id res chain seq x y z
N ARG A 1 -7.34 -5.98 18.12
CA ARG A 1 -6.18 -5.16 17.77
C ARG A 1 -5.92 -4.03 18.77
N ILE A 2 -6.89 -3.16 19.09
CA ILE A 2 -6.74 -2.02 20.02
C ILE A 2 -6.19 -2.47 21.37
N LYS A 3 -6.74 -3.53 21.98
CA LYS A 3 -6.26 -4.06 23.27
C LYS A 3 -4.78 -4.51 23.21
N VAL A 4 -4.36 -5.15 22.14
CA VAL A 4 -2.96 -5.55 21.94
C VAL A 4 -2.07 -4.31 21.81
N MET A 5 -2.53 -3.27 21.10
CA MET A 5 -1.80 -2.01 21.00
C MET A 5 -1.68 -1.30 22.35
N ASN A 6 -2.72 -1.34 23.19
CA ASN A 6 -2.67 -0.78 24.54
C ASN A 6 -1.69 -1.55 25.45
N LEU A 7 -1.57 -2.88 25.28
CA LEU A 7 -0.52 -3.65 25.96
C LEU A 7 0.87 -3.31 25.40
N LEU A 8 1.00 -3.09 24.10
CA LEU A 8 2.24 -2.62 23.50
C LEU A 8 2.61 -1.21 24.00
N ALA A 9 1.60 -0.32 24.21
CA ALA A 9 1.81 0.98 24.84
C ALA A 9 2.46 0.84 26.22
N GLN A 10 1.95 -0.06 27.05
CA GLN A 10 2.54 -0.33 28.38
C GLN A 10 3.99 -0.81 28.28
N LYS A 11 4.27 -1.74 27.34
CA LYS A 11 5.64 -2.22 27.11
C LYS A 11 6.59 -1.13 26.65
N LYS A 12 6.10 -0.18 25.85
CA LYS A 12 6.88 0.94 25.29
C LYS A 12 6.87 2.21 26.18
N GLU A 13 6.18 2.15 27.32
CA GLU A 13 6.00 3.28 28.23
C GLU A 13 5.31 4.49 27.57
N VAL A 14 4.50 4.24 26.53
CA VAL A 14 3.70 5.27 25.86
C VAL A 14 2.43 5.50 26.63
N THR A 15 2.16 6.76 26.97
CA THR A 15 0.95 7.18 27.71
C THR A 15 0.35 8.42 27.07
N LEU A 16 -0.95 8.60 27.22
CA LEU A 16 -1.61 9.85 26.85
C LEU A 16 -1.28 10.93 27.91
N ASP A 17 -0.99 12.13 27.47
CA ASP A 17 -0.93 13.30 28.38
C ASP A 17 -2.35 13.75 28.75
N ASP A 18 -2.46 14.73 29.68
CA ASP A 18 -3.75 15.18 30.19
C ASP A 18 -4.62 15.84 29.10
N LYS A 19 -4.01 16.51 28.12
CA LYS A 19 -4.73 17.14 27.00
C LYS A 19 -5.24 16.09 26.01
N GLU A 20 -4.46 15.07 25.74
CA GLU A 20 -4.82 13.95 24.89
C GLU A 20 -5.97 13.14 25.50
N LYS A 21 -5.90 12.86 26.80
CA LYS A 21 -6.98 12.19 27.55
C LYS A 21 -8.25 13.00 27.50
N GLU A 22 -8.19 14.30 27.80
CA GLU A 22 -9.38 15.15 27.78
C GLU A 22 -10.01 15.25 26.40
N ARG A 23 -9.22 15.34 25.32
CA ARG A 23 -9.74 15.31 23.95
C ARG A 23 -10.43 13.99 23.62
N ALA A 24 -9.83 12.87 23.96
CA ALA A 24 -10.42 11.56 23.75
C ALA A 24 -11.71 11.41 24.55
N ALA A 25 -11.70 11.80 25.83
CA ALA A 25 -12.87 11.76 26.70
C ALA A 25 -14.00 12.67 26.19
N ALA A 26 -13.69 13.87 25.72
CA ALA A 26 -14.66 14.79 25.14
C ALA A 26 -15.34 14.20 23.90
N ALA A 27 -14.55 13.63 22.97
CA ALA A 27 -15.08 12.95 21.79
C ALA A 27 -15.97 11.75 22.16
N GLY A 28 -15.58 10.96 23.16
CA GLY A 28 -16.40 9.85 23.67
C GLY A 28 -17.72 10.31 24.26
N ARG A 29 -17.74 11.42 25.04
CA ARG A 29 -18.97 12.02 25.57
C ARG A 29 -19.86 12.57 24.46
N GLU A 30 -19.29 13.24 23.47
CA GLU A 30 -20.03 13.77 22.31
C GLU A 30 -20.70 12.63 21.54
N TYR A 31 -19.96 11.56 21.24
CA TYR A 31 -20.53 10.38 20.59
C TYR A 31 -21.66 9.76 21.40
N PHE A 32 -21.49 9.55 22.71
CA PHE A 32 -22.56 9.01 23.57
C PHE A 32 -23.80 9.88 23.55
N THR A 33 -23.65 11.22 23.56
CA THR A 33 -24.79 12.16 23.51
C THR A 33 -25.51 12.12 22.16
N SER A 34 -24.84 11.69 21.07
CA SER A 34 -25.46 11.55 19.75
C SER A 34 -26.34 10.30 19.63
N LEU A 35 -26.18 9.31 20.53
CA LEU A 35 -26.99 8.11 20.54
C LEU A 35 -28.39 8.37 21.13
N ASN A 36 -29.41 7.77 20.53
CA ASN A 36 -30.74 7.76 21.12
C ASN A 36 -30.90 6.64 22.16
N SER A 37 -31.97 6.68 22.94
CA SER A 37 -32.20 5.74 24.03
C SER A 37 -32.36 4.28 23.57
N ALA A 38 -32.89 4.05 22.39
CA ALA A 38 -33.01 2.70 21.83
C ALA A 38 -31.61 2.13 21.43
N GLU A 39 -30.76 2.95 20.85
CA GLU A 39 -29.37 2.58 20.51
C GLU A 39 -28.54 2.30 21.78
N VAL A 40 -28.64 3.16 22.80
CA VAL A 40 -27.95 2.95 24.08
C VAL A 40 -28.36 1.63 24.70
N THR A 41 -29.67 1.32 24.66
CA THR A 41 -30.20 0.05 25.21
C THR A 41 -29.77 -1.15 24.39
N ALA A 42 -29.87 -1.06 23.05
CA ALA A 42 -29.50 -2.14 22.15
C ALA A 42 -28.01 -2.47 22.22
N LEU A 43 -27.14 -1.45 22.29
CA LEU A 43 -25.70 -1.61 22.40
C LEU A 43 -25.24 -1.94 23.82
N ASN A 44 -26.12 -1.79 24.81
CA ASN A 44 -25.83 -1.97 26.23
C ASN A 44 -24.56 -1.19 26.67
N VAL A 45 -24.49 0.09 26.28
CA VAL A 45 -23.34 0.95 26.54
C VAL A 45 -23.65 2.04 27.56
N THR A 46 -22.61 2.49 28.24
CA THR A 46 -22.65 3.65 29.14
C THR A 46 -21.71 4.73 28.64
N GLN A 47 -21.90 5.97 29.07
CA GLN A 47 -20.98 7.07 28.74
C GLN A 47 -19.54 6.75 29.14
N ASP A 48 -19.35 6.16 30.33
CA ASP A 48 -18.01 5.81 30.82
C ASP A 48 -17.35 4.72 29.95
N LEU A 49 -18.12 3.72 29.51
CA LEU A 49 -17.61 2.70 28.60
C LEU A 49 -17.16 3.30 27.26
N ILE A 50 -18.00 4.14 26.67
CA ILE A 50 -17.68 4.81 25.40
C ILE A 50 -16.46 5.73 25.58
N THR A 51 -16.42 6.54 26.65
CA THR A 51 -15.27 7.41 26.96
C THR A 51 -13.98 6.60 27.05
N LYS A 52 -14.01 5.49 27.79
CA LYS A 52 -12.88 4.58 27.91
C LYS A 52 -12.44 3.96 26.57
N MET A 53 -13.39 3.61 25.70
CA MET A 53 -13.08 3.09 24.36
C MET A 53 -12.35 4.15 23.51
N TYR A 54 -12.75 5.42 23.60
CA TYR A 54 -12.08 6.51 22.90
C TYR A 54 -10.67 6.78 23.43
N GLU A 55 -10.45 6.71 24.74
CA GLU A 55 -9.12 6.80 25.35
C GLU A 55 -8.22 5.65 24.91
N GLU A 56 -8.74 4.42 24.90
CA GLU A 56 -8.01 3.24 24.42
C GLU A 56 -7.65 3.34 22.95
N TYR A 57 -8.54 3.90 22.11
CA TYR A 57 -8.28 4.16 20.70
C TYR A 57 -7.19 5.22 20.53
N ALA A 58 -7.31 6.35 21.25
CA ALA A 58 -6.30 7.41 21.20
C ALA A 58 -4.91 6.93 21.64
N LEU A 59 -4.84 6.08 22.67
CA LEU A 59 -3.58 5.46 23.09
C LEU A 59 -3.02 4.53 22.01
N ALA A 60 -3.86 3.72 21.36
CA ALA A 60 -3.44 2.86 20.27
C ALA A 60 -2.91 3.67 19.08
N GLU A 61 -3.57 4.77 18.73
CA GLU A 61 -3.10 5.69 17.70
C GLU A 61 -1.74 6.31 18.05
N LYS A 62 -1.56 6.74 19.30
CA LYS A 62 -0.27 7.29 19.77
C LYS A 62 0.86 6.27 19.69
N VAL A 63 0.61 5.01 20.01
CA VAL A 63 1.59 3.92 19.83
C VAL A 63 1.97 3.76 18.37
N TYR A 64 0.99 3.77 17.47
CA TYR A 64 1.26 3.72 16.04
C TYR A 64 2.17 4.88 15.61
N GLN A 65 1.83 6.12 15.99
CA GLN A 65 2.63 7.30 15.67
C GLN A 65 4.06 7.19 16.22
N THR A 66 4.22 6.73 17.46
CA THR A 66 5.55 6.53 18.09
C THR A 66 6.41 5.53 17.32
N ILE A 67 5.80 4.46 16.80
CA ILE A 67 6.52 3.44 16.01
C ILE A 67 6.96 4.02 14.66
N VAL A 68 6.07 4.75 13.98
CA VAL A 68 6.34 5.25 12.62
C VAL A 68 7.12 6.56 12.57
N GLU A 69 7.27 7.25 13.70
CA GLU A 69 8.00 8.53 13.79
C GLU A 69 9.46 8.44 13.31
N ASN A 70 10.09 7.28 13.52
CA ASN A 70 11.48 7.03 13.13
C ASN A 70 11.62 6.46 11.71
N VAL A 71 10.53 6.28 10.97
CA VAL A 71 10.57 5.82 9.58
C VAL A 71 11.09 6.96 8.71
N ASN A 72 12.14 6.67 7.92
CA ASN A 72 12.69 7.68 7.01
C ASN A 72 11.64 8.10 5.96
N PRO A 73 11.20 9.36 5.96
CA PRO A 73 10.23 9.86 5.00
C PRO A 73 10.85 10.26 3.65
N GLU A 74 12.18 10.25 3.54
CA GLU A 74 12.87 10.64 2.32
C GLU A 74 12.76 9.52 1.27
N VAL A 75 12.20 9.87 0.12
CA VAL A 75 12.11 9.01 -1.07
C VAL A 75 12.68 9.78 -2.25
N SER A 76 13.68 9.21 -2.91
CA SER A 76 14.28 9.83 -4.09
C SER A 76 13.33 9.83 -5.29
N ASP A 77 13.55 10.74 -6.24
CA ASP A 77 12.80 10.73 -7.50
C ASP A 77 13.02 9.42 -8.27
N ASP A 78 14.24 8.89 -8.26
CA ASP A 78 14.54 7.62 -8.93
C ASP A 78 13.81 6.42 -8.32
N GLU A 79 13.64 6.40 -7.00
CA GLU A 79 12.87 5.35 -6.32
C GLU A 79 11.37 5.43 -6.64
N ALA A 80 10.83 6.64 -6.76
CA ALA A 80 9.38 6.87 -6.90
C ALA A 80 8.94 7.10 -8.35
N ARG A 81 9.87 7.27 -9.30
CA ARG A 81 9.52 7.63 -10.67
C ARG A 81 8.68 6.57 -11.36
N THR A 82 7.78 7.06 -12.21
CA THR A 82 6.99 6.26 -13.14
C THR A 82 7.57 6.40 -14.53
N ILE A 83 7.70 5.28 -15.24
CA ILE A 83 8.03 5.23 -16.66
C ILE A 83 6.79 4.89 -17.47
N THR A 84 6.66 5.49 -18.66
CA THR A 84 5.63 5.12 -19.64
C THR A 84 6.31 4.48 -20.84
N VAL A 85 5.84 3.31 -21.21
CA VAL A 85 6.36 2.53 -22.35
C VAL A 85 5.24 2.08 -23.25
N ASP A 86 5.52 2.00 -24.55
CA ASP A 86 4.77 1.11 -25.43
C ASP A 86 5.40 -0.28 -25.40
N MET A 87 4.57 -1.31 -25.36
CA MET A 87 4.99 -2.69 -25.12
C MET A 87 4.35 -3.64 -26.12
N ILE A 88 5.18 -4.48 -26.73
CA ILE A 88 4.74 -5.61 -27.55
C ILE A 88 4.99 -6.88 -26.74
N ARG A 89 3.95 -7.67 -26.50
CA ARG A 89 4.06 -9.00 -25.91
C ARG A 89 3.73 -10.06 -26.96
N VAL A 90 4.59 -11.07 -27.05
CA VAL A 90 4.34 -12.27 -27.87
C VAL A 90 4.75 -13.54 -27.10
N SER A 91 4.12 -14.65 -27.42
CA SER A 91 4.38 -15.96 -26.78
C SER A 91 5.53 -16.73 -27.43
N ASP A 92 5.97 -16.35 -28.62
CA ASP A 92 6.98 -17.04 -29.41
C ASP A 92 8.26 -16.22 -29.55
N SER A 93 9.42 -16.83 -29.23
CA SER A 93 10.73 -16.13 -29.26
C SER A 93 11.22 -15.78 -30.67
N ALA A 94 10.89 -16.63 -31.66
CA ALA A 94 11.26 -16.34 -33.04
C ALA A 94 10.44 -15.17 -33.59
N LYS A 95 9.13 -15.11 -33.24
CA LYS A 95 8.28 -13.95 -33.53
C LYS A 95 8.80 -12.71 -32.85
N ALA A 96 9.20 -12.77 -31.57
CA ALA A 96 9.76 -11.63 -30.85
C ALA A 96 11.01 -11.06 -31.55
N SER A 97 11.91 -11.94 -32.01
CA SER A 97 13.09 -11.52 -32.75
C SER A 97 12.78 -10.86 -34.10
N GLN A 98 11.76 -11.36 -34.81
CA GLN A 98 11.30 -10.76 -36.07
C GLN A 98 10.67 -9.38 -35.84
N VAL A 99 9.82 -9.26 -34.82
CA VAL A 99 9.17 -8.01 -34.44
C VAL A 99 10.19 -6.96 -33.99
N LEU A 100 11.21 -7.38 -33.19
CA LEU A 100 12.31 -6.48 -32.83
C LEU A 100 13.05 -5.98 -34.04
N GLY A 101 13.30 -6.83 -35.04
CA GLY A 101 13.91 -6.41 -36.32
C GLY A 101 13.11 -5.32 -37.00
N LYS A 102 11.80 -5.52 -37.14
CA LYS A 102 10.86 -4.51 -37.70
C LYS A 102 10.84 -3.22 -36.88
N ALA A 103 10.80 -3.32 -35.55
CA ALA A 103 10.74 -2.17 -34.64
C ALA A 103 11.97 -1.26 -34.73
N LYS A 104 13.13 -1.82 -35.12
CA LYS A 104 14.41 -1.08 -35.29
C LYS A 104 14.61 -0.55 -36.73
N GLU A 105 13.68 -0.80 -37.66
CA GLU A 105 13.76 -0.24 -39.00
C GLU A 105 13.45 1.27 -38.99
N GLU A 106 14.15 2.02 -39.87
CA GLU A 106 13.96 3.46 -39.97
C GLU A 106 12.56 3.84 -40.42
N GLY A 107 11.90 4.75 -39.71
CA GLY A 107 10.57 5.26 -40.06
C GLY A 107 9.40 4.39 -39.56
N VAL A 108 9.66 3.30 -38.85
CA VAL A 108 8.59 2.48 -38.26
C VAL A 108 7.97 3.19 -37.05
N ASP A 109 6.66 3.31 -37.08
CA ASP A 109 5.88 3.73 -35.92
C ASP A 109 5.67 2.53 -34.97
N PHE A 110 6.34 2.60 -33.81
CA PHE A 110 6.33 1.51 -32.83
C PHE A 110 4.93 1.27 -32.26
N GLU A 111 4.12 2.31 -32.02
CA GLU A 111 2.76 2.16 -31.50
C GLU A 111 1.87 1.39 -32.49
N THR A 112 1.93 1.76 -33.77
CA THR A 112 1.21 1.04 -34.85
C THR A 112 1.67 -0.42 -34.94
N LEU A 113 2.99 -0.65 -34.87
CA LEU A 113 3.53 -2.01 -34.85
C LEU A 113 3.07 -2.79 -33.63
N ALA A 114 3.03 -2.16 -32.45
CA ALA A 114 2.56 -2.78 -31.22
C ALA A 114 1.08 -3.18 -31.31
N GLN A 115 0.23 -2.30 -31.85
CA GLN A 115 -1.19 -2.60 -32.07
C GLN A 115 -1.40 -3.77 -33.03
N ALA A 116 -0.50 -3.96 -34.00
CA ALA A 116 -0.61 -5.03 -34.99
C ALA A 116 -0.05 -6.38 -34.54
N GLU A 117 1.04 -6.37 -33.77
CA GLU A 117 1.82 -7.57 -33.47
C GLU A 117 1.68 -8.06 -32.02
N SER A 118 1.27 -7.19 -31.09
CA SER A 118 1.12 -7.57 -29.68
C SER A 118 -0.09 -8.49 -29.48
N GLU A 119 0.07 -9.45 -28.59
CA GLU A 119 -1.00 -10.31 -28.10
C GLU A 119 -1.82 -9.66 -26.99
N ASP A 120 -1.35 -8.52 -26.45
CA ASP A 120 -2.08 -7.71 -25.47
C ASP A 120 -2.90 -6.63 -26.16
N GLN A 121 -4.08 -6.33 -25.58
CA GLN A 121 -4.97 -5.29 -26.11
C GLN A 121 -4.49 -3.87 -25.77
N THR A 122 -3.79 -3.72 -24.65
CA THR A 122 -3.27 -2.43 -24.19
C THR A 122 -1.77 -2.41 -24.42
N VAL A 123 -1.32 -1.56 -25.33
CA VAL A 123 0.10 -1.44 -25.69
C VAL A 123 0.83 -0.41 -24.86
N THR A 124 0.22 0.72 -24.51
CA THR A 124 0.85 1.77 -23.67
C THR A 124 0.57 1.50 -22.20
N GLN A 125 1.64 1.42 -21.41
CA GLN A 125 1.56 1.19 -19.98
C GLN A 125 2.47 2.15 -19.21
N SER A 126 2.02 2.56 -18.02
CA SER A 126 2.81 3.35 -17.08
C SER A 126 2.92 2.58 -15.76
N PHE A 127 4.13 2.46 -15.23
CA PHE A 127 4.37 1.75 -13.98
C PHE A 127 5.58 2.32 -13.22
N GLY A 128 5.54 2.18 -11.91
CA GLY A 128 6.64 2.44 -10.99
C GLY A 128 7.49 1.18 -10.73
N LYS A 129 8.55 1.34 -9.94
CA LYS A 129 9.37 0.21 -9.48
C LYS A 129 8.56 -0.72 -8.58
N GLY A 130 8.75 -2.04 -8.75
CA GLY A 130 8.04 -3.09 -8.02
C GLY A 130 6.63 -3.41 -8.53
N GLU A 131 6.15 -2.75 -9.59
CA GLU A 131 4.81 -2.97 -10.15
C GLU A 131 4.78 -3.99 -11.30
N VAL A 132 5.93 -4.33 -11.87
CA VAL A 132 6.11 -5.33 -12.93
C VAL A 132 7.19 -6.33 -12.53
N SER A 133 7.40 -7.38 -13.34
CA SER A 133 8.49 -8.34 -13.09
C SER A 133 9.86 -7.66 -13.11
N GLU A 134 10.82 -8.19 -12.36
CA GLU A 134 12.19 -7.65 -12.27
C GLU A 134 12.86 -7.50 -13.65
N ALA A 135 12.61 -8.45 -14.56
CA ALA A 135 13.16 -8.40 -15.91
C ALA A 135 12.63 -7.22 -16.72
N LEU A 136 11.31 -7.01 -16.69
CA LEU A 136 10.65 -5.88 -17.35
C LEU A 136 11.02 -4.55 -16.70
N GLU A 137 11.04 -4.48 -15.37
CA GLU A 137 11.47 -3.29 -14.64
C GLU A 137 12.89 -2.87 -15.05
N LYS A 138 13.83 -3.80 -14.95
CA LYS A 138 15.22 -3.53 -15.30
C LYS A 138 15.37 -3.08 -16.74
N ALA A 139 14.67 -3.69 -17.69
CA ALA A 139 14.72 -3.30 -19.08
C ALA A 139 14.14 -1.90 -19.28
N ALA A 140 12.92 -1.65 -18.77
CA ALA A 140 12.21 -0.37 -18.94
C ALA A 140 12.98 0.81 -18.32
N PHE A 141 13.40 0.69 -17.05
CA PHE A 141 14.06 1.79 -16.33
C PHE A 141 15.48 2.11 -16.80
N ASN A 142 16.07 1.27 -17.63
CA ASN A 142 17.35 1.55 -18.30
C ASN A 142 17.20 2.26 -19.65
N LEU A 143 15.97 2.35 -20.20
CA LEU A 143 15.73 3.03 -21.48
C LEU A 143 15.73 4.55 -21.30
N GLY A 144 16.39 5.22 -22.24
CA GLY A 144 16.16 6.63 -22.50
C GLY A 144 14.87 6.85 -23.31
N LYS A 145 14.37 8.09 -23.34
CA LYS A 145 13.19 8.44 -24.14
C LYS A 145 13.39 8.05 -25.61
N ASP A 146 12.38 7.47 -26.22
CA ASP A 146 12.32 6.95 -27.60
C ASP A 146 13.23 5.72 -27.85
N GLU A 147 13.94 5.22 -26.84
CA GLU A 147 14.77 4.04 -26.96
C GLU A 147 13.94 2.74 -26.92
N ILE A 148 14.38 1.75 -27.71
CA ILE A 148 13.73 0.43 -27.82
C ILE A 148 14.63 -0.59 -27.14
N SER A 149 14.04 -1.44 -26.27
CA SER A 149 14.74 -2.53 -25.60
C SER A 149 15.17 -3.63 -26.59
N ASP A 150 16.05 -4.50 -26.13
CA ASP A 150 16.13 -5.85 -26.69
C ASP A 150 14.91 -6.68 -26.26
N VAL A 151 14.83 -7.93 -26.78
CA VAL A 151 13.77 -8.86 -26.33
C VAL A 151 13.97 -9.20 -24.85
N VAL A 152 12.94 -8.98 -24.04
CA VAL A 152 12.91 -9.30 -22.62
C VAL A 152 12.02 -10.52 -22.40
N GLU A 153 12.57 -11.58 -21.81
CA GLU A 153 11.81 -12.76 -21.42
C GLU A 153 11.27 -12.57 -19.98
N SER A 154 9.97 -12.74 -19.81
CA SER A 154 9.31 -12.71 -18.52
C SER A 154 8.04 -13.56 -18.51
N ASP A 155 7.86 -14.36 -17.46
CA ASP A 155 6.68 -15.17 -17.22
C ASP A 155 6.24 -16.04 -18.42
N GLY A 156 7.22 -16.58 -19.16
CA GLY A 156 6.98 -17.43 -20.32
C GLY A 156 6.49 -16.68 -21.58
N SER A 157 6.62 -15.37 -21.60
CA SER A 157 6.36 -14.49 -22.73
C SER A 157 7.58 -13.62 -23.06
N TYR A 158 7.57 -13.02 -24.24
CA TYR A 158 8.64 -12.17 -24.76
C TYR A 158 8.11 -10.78 -25.00
N TYR A 159 8.87 -9.79 -24.54
CA TYR A 159 8.47 -8.38 -24.56
C TYR A 159 9.48 -7.51 -25.31
N ILE A 160 8.99 -6.52 -26.02
CA ILE A 160 9.80 -5.44 -26.60
C ILE A 160 9.18 -4.13 -26.14
N LEU A 161 9.99 -3.27 -25.54
CA LEU A 161 9.58 -2.03 -24.91
C LEU A 161 10.12 -0.85 -25.70
N LYS A 162 9.33 0.21 -25.87
CA LYS A 162 9.80 1.54 -26.30
C LYS A 162 9.45 2.54 -25.22
N CYS A 163 10.44 3.28 -24.74
CA CYS A 163 10.20 4.30 -23.73
C CYS A 163 9.56 5.55 -24.34
N ILE A 164 8.39 5.91 -23.85
CA ILE A 164 7.65 7.13 -24.22
C ILE A 164 8.01 8.28 -23.27
N SER A 165 8.07 8.00 -21.98
CA SER A 165 8.45 8.97 -20.95
C SER A 165 9.21 8.29 -19.83
N THR A 166 10.34 8.89 -19.44
CA THR A 166 11.16 8.39 -18.32
C THR A 166 10.72 8.92 -16.96
N PHE A 167 9.79 9.88 -16.92
CA PHE A 167 9.41 10.58 -15.71
C PHE A 167 8.01 11.21 -15.83
N ASP A 168 7.18 11.01 -14.82
CA ASP A 168 5.91 11.70 -14.60
C ASP A 168 5.96 12.36 -13.21
N GLU A 169 5.95 13.70 -13.16
CA GLU A 169 6.09 14.47 -11.92
C GLU A 169 4.92 14.23 -10.95
N ALA A 170 3.69 14.23 -11.46
CA ALA A 170 2.50 14.06 -10.63
C ALA A 170 2.44 12.65 -10.02
N GLN A 171 2.71 11.65 -10.84
CA GLN A 171 2.74 10.25 -10.41
C GLN A 171 3.91 9.98 -9.46
N THR A 172 5.09 10.54 -9.74
CA THR A 172 6.26 10.42 -8.86
C THR A 172 5.98 10.98 -7.46
N LYS A 173 5.31 12.14 -7.38
CA LYS A 173 4.89 12.70 -6.09
C LYS A 173 3.92 11.80 -5.35
N ALA A 174 2.91 11.26 -6.03
CA ALA A 174 1.95 10.32 -5.45
C ALA A 174 2.63 9.03 -4.97
N ASN A 175 3.59 8.51 -5.75
CA ASN A 175 4.36 7.32 -5.39
C ASN A 175 5.23 7.56 -4.15
N LYS A 176 5.85 8.73 -3.99
CA LYS A 176 6.60 9.07 -2.77
C LYS A 176 5.74 8.95 -1.52
N GLU A 177 4.52 9.50 -1.55
CA GLU A 177 3.58 9.39 -0.44
C GLU A 177 3.17 7.92 -0.17
N LYS A 178 2.95 7.14 -1.23
CA LYS A 178 2.63 5.70 -1.14
C LYS A 178 3.77 4.91 -0.50
N ILE A 179 5.02 5.15 -0.94
CA ILE A 179 6.22 4.48 -0.43
C ILE A 179 6.42 4.80 1.06
N VAL A 180 6.27 6.05 1.48
CA VAL A 180 6.36 6.43 2.91
C VAL A 180 5.32 5.70 3.74
N LYS A 181 4.05 5.68 3.28
CA LYS A 181 2.98 4.94 3.97
C LYS A 181 3.25 3.44 4.04
N GLN A 182 3.79 2.86 2.98
CA GLN A 182 4.16 1.44 2.97
C GLN A 182 5.27 1.15 3.99
N ARG A 183 6.35 1.94 4.03
CA ARG A 183 7.43 1.83 5.02
C ARG A 183 6.91 1.95 6.45
N GLN A 184 5.97 2.88 6.69
CA GLN A 184 5.31 3.05 7.98
C GLN A 184 4.48 1.82 8.37
N SER A 185 3.71 1.26 7.42
CA SER A 185 2.94 0.03 7.66
C SER A 185 3.84 -1.15 7.97
N GLU A 186 4.91 -1.35 7.21
CA GLU A 186 5.88 -2.43 7.42
C GLU A 186 6.58 -2.34 8.78
N ALA A 187 7.01 -1.13 9.17
CA ALA A 187 7.61 -0.88 10.48
C ALA A 187 6.64 -1.21 11.62
N PHE A 188 5.38 -0.76 11.48
CA PHE A 188 4.34 -1.06 12.45
C PHE A 188 4.02 -2.56 12.50
N ASP A 189 3.79 -3.20 11.35
CA ASP A 189 3.41 -4.62 11.29
C ASP A 189 4.52 -5.53 11.83
N THR A 190 5.78 -5.16 11.62
CA THR A 190 6.94 -5.86 12.19
C THR A 190 6.91 -5.83 13.72
N GLU A 191 6.78 -4.64 14.32
CA GLU A 191 6.74 -4.50 15.78
C GLU A 191 5.48 -5.11 16.40
N TYR A 192 4.34 -4.86 15.78
CA TYR A 192 3.06 -5.39 16.24
C TYR A 192 3.05 -6.92 16.24
N THR A 193 3.46 -7.55 15.14
CA THR A 193 3.50 -9.01 15.01
C THR A 193 4.49 -9.64 15.99
N ALA A 194 5.68 -9.07 16.11
CA ALA A 194 6.68 -9.54 17.07
C ALA A 194 6.16 -9.47 18.52
N PHE A 195 5.44 -8.40 18.88
CA PHE A 195 4.82 -8.28 20.19
C PHE A 195 3.65 -9.26 20.36
N GLU A 196 2.76 -9.35 19.38
CA GLU A 196 1.58 -10.20 19.42
C GLU A 196 1.94 -11.67 19.63
N GLN A 197 3.04 -12.14 19.05
CA GLN A 197 3.55 -13.51 19.25
C GLN A 197 4.01 -13.78 20.68
N THR A 198 4.32 -12.76 21.48
CA THR A 198 4.69 -12.93 22.90
C THR A 198 3.48 -13.06 23.83
N LEU A 199 2.25 -12.81 23.32
CA LEU A 199 1.06 -12.80 24.13
C LEU A 199 0.43 -14.18 24.20
N VAL A 200 0.06 -14.60 25.43
CA VAL A 200 -0.78 -15.77 25.66
C VAL A 200 -2.23 -15.37 25.41
N ARG A 201 -2.92 -16.08 24.53
CA ARG A 201 -4.34 -15.87 24.23
C ARG A 201 -5.16 -17.02 24.78
N GLN A 202 -6.21 -16.69 25.50
CA GLN A 202 -7.23 -17.65 25.94
C GLN A 202 -8.61 -17.12 25.56
N LEU A 203 -9.34 -17.89 24.75
CA LEU A 203 -10.72 -17.59 24.42
C LEU A 203 -11.61 -18.03 25.58
N ASN A 204 -12.44 -17.12 26.06
CA ASN A 204 -13.56 -17.49 26.93
C ASN A 204 -14.73 -17.92 26.03
N GLU A 205 -14.83 -19.22 25.76
CA GLU A 205 -15.85 -19.80 24.86
C GLU A 205 -17.27 -19.55 25.33
N GLU A 206 -17.52 -19.61 26.64
CA GLU A 206 -18.85 -19.37 27.22
C GLU A 206 -19.30 -17.93 26.94
N LEU A 207 -18.43 -16.96 27.22
CA LEU A 207 -18.71 -15.56 26.94
C LEU A 207 -18.85 -15.29 25.44
N TRP A 208 -17.98 -15.89 24.62
CA TRP A 208 -18.03 -15.76 23.17
C TRP A 208 -19.35 -16.24 22.58
N ASN A 209 -19.84 -17.39 23.04
CA ASN A 209 -21.09 -17.97 22.59
C ASN A 209 -22.34 -17.19 23.09
N SER A 210 -22.18 -16.31 24.09
CA SER A 210 -23.26 -15.44 24.57
C SER A 210 -23.38 -14.14 23.77
N VAL A 211 -22.41 -13.83 22.87
CA VAL A 211 -22.45 -12.61 22.05
C VAL A 211 -23.44 -12.79 20.90
N THR A 212 -24.49 -11.98 20.88
CA THR A 212 -25.47 -11.92 19.80
C THR A 212 -25.16 -10.69 18.91
N MET A 213 -25.08 -10.91 17.59
CA MET A 213 -24.96 -9.81 16.65
C MET A 213 -26.31 -9.14 16.44
N ILE A 214 -26.38 -7.84 16.68
CA ILE A 214 -27.56 -7.03 16.38
C ILE A 214 -27.56 -6.76 14.88
N HIS A 215 -28.60 -7.20 14.18
CA HIS A 215 -28.83 -7.00 12.76
C HIS A 215 -29.73 -5.79 12.52
#